data_13ea497ff0066b51ce14746d8a2b62b4
#
_entry.id   13ea497ff0066b51ce14746d8a2b62b4
#
_cell.length_a   1.000
_cell.length_b   1.000
_cell.length_c   1.000
_cell.angle_alpha   90.00
_cell.angle_beta   90.00
_cell.angle_gamma   90.00
#
_symmetry.space_group_name_H-M   'P 1'
#
loop_
_entity.id
_entity.type
_entity.pdbx_description
1 polymer ?
#
loop_
_entity_poly.entity_id
_entity_poly.type
_entity_poly.pdbx_seq_one_letter_code
_entity_poly.pdbx_strand_id
1 'polypeptide(L)'
;VFDELNDDEARWLLPNPGPGDGPRTLLVLDSEQDWLRVSVPVRPNGTVGWVRDGDVSTATYRARIVVDLYRGRLEAWENGALVAQGAIASGAEETPTPPGGFFVTEVQEHTDPATGGTTWLIGTSAYSEALDSTADGDPAVAILAVGDAAHLSQAISLGCVRIHPDVLERLALLPLGTPVQILG
;
A
#
# COMPACT_ATOMS: atom_id res chain seq x y z
N VAL A 1 -2.94 2.08 18.79
CA VAL A 1 -1.88 1.08 18.60
C VAL A 1 -0.80 1.35 19.64
N PHE A 2 -0.33 0.32 20.31
CA PHE A 2 0.65 0.35 21.38
C PHE A 2 2.06 0.04 20.83
N ASP A 3 3.11 0.57 21.46
CA ASP A 3 4.50 0.33 21.05
C ASP A 3 4.97 -1.05 21.50
N GLU A 4 4.70 -1.37 22.75
CA GLU A 4 5.07 -2.65 23.35
C GLU A 4 3.82 -3.41 23.84
N LEU A 5 4.02 -4.70 24.05
CA LEU A 5 2.99 -5.60 24.58
C LEU A 5 2.70 -5.23 26.04
N ASN A 6 1.41 -5.09 26.37
CA ASN A 6 0.92 -4.68 27.70
C ASN A 6 1.19 -3.22 28.11
N ASP A 7 1.54 -2.34 27.18
CA ASP A 7 1.56 -0.91 27.48
C ASP A 7 0.18 -0.41 27.92
N ASP A 8 0.17 0.54 28.85
CA ASP A 8 -1.05 1.18 29.35
C ASP A 8 -1.52 2.31 28.43
N GLU A 9 -0.62 2.93 27.67
CA GLU A 9 -0.91 4.07 26.79
C GLU A 9 -0.61 3.73 25.32
N ALA A 10 -1.55 4.12 24.44
CA ALA A 10 -1.36 3.97 23.00
C ALA A 10 -0.35 5.00 22.49
N ARG A 11 0.62 4.55 21.71
CA ARG A 11 1.60 5.43 21.05
C ARG A 11 1.04 6.08 19.80
N TRP A 12 0.24 5.35 19.00
CA TRP A 12 -0.36 5.88 17.79
C TRP A 12 -1.88 5.84 17.86
N LEU A 13 -2.50 7.00 17.60
CA LEU A 13 -3.93 7.14 17.43
C LEU A 13 -4.22 7.25 15.92
N LEU A 14 -4.61 6.15 15.32
CA LEU A 14 -4.96 6.11 13.91
C LEU A 14 -6.44 6.44 13.73
N PRO A 15 -6.80 7.34 12.79
CA PRO A 15 -8.21 7.64 12.55
C PRO A 15 -8.96 6.41 12.02
N ASN A 16 -10.21 6.26 12.43
CA ASN A 16 -11.17 5.31 11.87
C ASN A 16 -12.49 6.06 11.66
N PRO A 17 -12.98 6.20 10.41
CA PRO A 17 -12.51 5.51 9.20
C PRO A 17 -11.08 5.86 8.82
N GLY A 18 -10.48 4.97 8.02
CA GLY A 18 -9.15 5.11 7.43
C GLY A 18 -9.15 6.01 6.18
N PRO A 19 -8.05 6.01 5.42
CA PRO A 19 -8.01 6.65 4.11
C PRO A 19 -9.13 6.11 3.21
N GLY A 20 -9.69 6.98 2.36
CA GLY A 20 -10.77 6.61 1.46
C GLY A 20 -12.12 6.33 2.14
N ASP A 21 -12.31 6.82 3.37
CA ASP A 21 -13.51 6.63 4.19
C ASP A 21 -13.86 5.15 4.48
N GLY A 22 -12.94 4.24 4.15
CA GLY A 22 -13.06 2.81 4.44
C GLY A 22 -12.71 2.47 5.90
N PRO A 23 -12.94 1.22 6.34
CA PRO A 23 -12.54 0.79 7.66
C PRO A 23 -11.01 0.85 7.80
N ARG A 24 -10.51 1.32 8.95
CA ARG A 24 -9.08 1.26 9.24
C ARG A 24 -8.63 -0.18 9.26
N THR A 25 -7.82 -0.56 8.27
CA THR A 25 -7.27 -1.91 8.14
C THR A 25 -5.78 -1.88 8.45
N LEU A 26 -5.29 -2.90 9.16
CA LEU A 26 -3.89 -3.12 9.49
C LEU A 26 -3.50 -4.54 9.09
N LEU A 27 -2.26 -4.73 8.67
CA LEU A 27 -1.72 -6.05 8.38
C LEU A 27 -1.23 -6.70 9.67
N VAL A 28 -1.81 -7.84 10.05
CA VAL A 28 -1.34 -8.65 11.17
C VAL A 28 -0.09 -9.41 10.74
N LEU A 29 0.97 -9.28 11.53
CA LEU A 29 2.28 -9.90 11.29
C LEU A 29 2.48 -11.12 12.19
N ASP A 30 1.93 -11.08 13.42
CA ASP A 30 2.08 -12.11 14.43
C ASP A 30 0.97 -11.97 15.50
N SER A 31 0.84 -12.95 16.38
CA SER A 31 -0.09 -12.91 17.51
C SER A 31 0.57 -13.47 18.76
N GLU A 32 0.35 -12.83 19.90
CA GLU A 32 0.86 -13.27 21.19
C GLU A 32 -0.22 -13.05 22.27
N GLN A 33 -0.69 -14.14 22.91
CA GLN A 33 -1.80 -14.10 23.87
C GLN A 33 -3.05 -13.42 23.27
N ASP A 34 -3.52 -12.33 23.89
CA ASP A 34 -4.68 -11.54 23.45
C ASP A 34 -4.26 -10.30 22.63
N TRP A 35 -3.07 -10.32 22.04
CA TRP A 35 -2.51 -9.21 21.26
C TRP A 35 -2.13 -9.63 19.85
N LEU A 36 -2.31 -8.71 18.92
CA LEU A 36 -1.89 -8.84 17.53
C LEU A 36 -0.77 -7.84 17.24
N ARG A 37 0.35 -8.34 16.74
CA ARG A 37 1.43 -7.52 16.22
C ARG A 37 1.06 -7.08 14.81
N VAL A 38 1.04 -5.78 14.57
CA VAL A 38 0.57 -5.20 13.30
C VAL A 38 1.60 -4.29 12.66
N SER A 39 1.57 -4.21 11.33
CA SER A 39 2.25 -3.13 10.60
C SER A 39 1.47 -1.84 10.77
N VAL A 40 2.15 -0.78 11.21
CA VAL A 40 1.55 0.54 11.47
C VAL A 40 1.84 1.45 10.28
N PRO A 41 0.83 2.01 9.59
CA PRO A 41 1.01 2.87 8.42
C PRO A 41 1.40 4.29 8.84
N VAL A 42 2.62 4.43 9.34
CA VAL A 42 3.23 5.70 9.76
C VAL A 42 4.72 5.71 9.39
N ARG A 43 5.33 6.87 9.43
CA ARG A 43 6.79 7.01 9.27
C ARG A 43 7.52 6.78 10.61
N PRO A 44 8.71 6.12 10.56
CA PRO A 44 9.39 5.55 9.39
C PRO A 44 8.72 4.29 8.86
N ASN A 45 9.01 3.93 7.60
CA ASN A 45 8.58 2.66 7.01
C ASN A 45 9.03 1.47 7.87
N GLY A 46 8.21 0.42 7.93
CA GLY A 46 8.49 -0.76 8.74
C GLY A 46 8.13 -0.63 10.22
N THR A 47 7.49 0.48 10.63
CA THR A 47 6.98 0.63 12.00
C THR A 47 5.98 -0.48 12.30
N VAL A 48 6.15 -1.09 13.46
CA VAL A 48 5.27 -2.13 14.00
C VAL A 48 4.74 -1.73 15.36
N GLY A 49 3.62 -2.30 15.75
CA GLY A 49 3.02 -2.06 17.06
C GLY A 49 2.04 -3.17 17.40
N TRP A 50 1.31 -2.99 18.48
CA TRP A 50 0.40 -3.98 19.03
C TRP A 50 -1.01 -3.43 19.15
N VAL A 51 -2.02 -4.27 18.88
CA VAL A 51 -3.43 -4.01 19.16
C VAL A 51 -4.00 -5.17 19.95
N ARG A 52 -4.97 -4.91 20.81
CA ARG A 52 -5.67 -5.99 21.52
C ARG A 52 -6.60 -6.70 20.55
N ASP A 53 -6.58 -8.03 20.54
CA ASP A 53 -7.44 -8.84 19.65
C ASP A 53 -8.92 -8.53 19.88
N GLY A 54 -9.34 -8.31 21.15
CA GLY A 54 -10.71 -7.95 21.49
C GLY A 54 -11.20 -6.58 21.01
N ASP A 55 -10.30 -5.69 20.57
CA ASP A 55 -10.64 -4.34 20.10
C ASP A 55 -10.80 -4.26 18.57
N VAL A 56 -10.53 -5.36 17.86
CA VAL A 56 -10.55 -5.41 16.39
C VAL A 56 -11.30 -6.63 15.87
N SER A 57 -11.65 -6.61 14.60
CA SER A 57 -12.15 -7.79 13.89
C SER A 57 -11.09 -8.26 12.91
N THR A 58 -10.79 -9.55 12.89
CA THR A 58 -9.79 -10.14 11.99
C THR A 58 -10.44 -10.84 10.81
N ALA A 59 -9.77 -10.76 9.65
CA ALA A 59 -10.11 -11.54 8.46
C ALA A 59 -8.84 -12.08 7.81
N THR A 60 -8.91 -13.23 7.16
CA THR A 60 -7.78 -13.85 6.49
C THR A 60 -8.05 -13.93 4.99
N TYR A 61 -7.15 -13.35 4.20
CA TYR A 61 -7.17 -13.40 2.75
C TYR A 61 -5.88 -14.04 2.22
N ARG A 62 -5.98 -14.76 1.11
CA ARG A 62 -4.83 -15.35 0.42
C ARG A 62 -4.48 -14.51 -0.82
N ALA A 63 -4.27 -13.22 -0.60
CA ALA A 63 -3.89 -12.27 -1.64
C ALA A 63 -2.50 -11.68 -1.34
N ARG A 64 -1.76 -11.29 -2.37
CA ARG A 64 -0.51 -10.52 -2.27
C ARG A 64 -0.22 -9.79 -3.57
N ILE A 65 0.49 -8.68 -3.45
CA ILE A 65 1.07 -7.93 -4.57
C ILE A 65 2.60 -7.97 -4.43
N VAL A 66 3.30 -8.23 -5.52
CA VAL A 66 4.77 -8.18 -5.59
C VAL A 66 5.15 -7.15 -6.65
N VAL A 67 5.90 -6.14 -6.25
CA VAL A 67 6.48 -5.12 -7.12
C VAL A 67 7.98 -5.38 -7.20
N ASP A 68 8.47 -5.76 -8.37
CA ASP A 68 9.88 -5.99 -8.64
C ASP A 68 10.43 -4.77 -9.40
N LEU A 69 11.13 -3.89 -8.67
CA LEU A 69 11.68 -2.65 -9.23
C LEU A 69 12.81 -2.94 -10.22
N TYR A 70 13.61 -3.97 -9.95
CA TYR A 70 14.71 -4.36 -10.81
C TYR A 70 14.22 -4.86 -12.17
N ARG A 71 13.13 -5.65 -12.17
CA ARG A 71 12.52 -6.16 -13.40
C ARG A 71 11.49 -5.22 -14.02
N GLY A 72 11.15 -4.13 -13.34
CA GLY A 72 10.13 -3.19 -13.78
C GLY A 72 8.74 -3.83 -13.92
N ARG A 73 8.36 -4.70 -12.99
CA ARG A 73 7.15 -5.52 -13.10
C ARG A 73 6.40 -5.62 -11.78
N LEU A 74 5.06 -5.68 -11.90
CA LEU A 74 4.16 -6.01 -10.80
C LEU A 74 3.43 -7.32 -11.11
N GLU A 75 3.24 -8.14 -10.08
CA GLU A 75 2.40 -9.33 -10.08
C GLU A 75 1.46 -9.30 -8.87
N ALA A 76 0.21 -9.70 -9.09
CA ALA A 76 -0.76 -9.89 -8.00
C ALA A 76 -1.32 -11.31 -8.05
N TRP A 77 -1.45 -11.88 -6.87
CA TRP A 77 -1.85 -13.26 -6.68
C TRP A 77 -3.02 -13.33 -5.70
N GLU A 78 -3.98 -14.18 -5.99
CA GLU A 78 -5.09 -14.49 -5.11
C GLU A 78 -5.34 -16.00 -5.10
N ASN A 79 -5.48 -16.61 -3.91
CA ASN A 79 -5.69 -18.04 -3.74
C ASN A 79 -4.68 -18.93 -4.52
N GLY A 80 -3.45 -18.44 -4.68
CA GLY A 80 -2.38 -19.12 -5.43
C GLY A 80 -2.43 -18.93 -6.95
N ALA A 81 -3.45 -18.25 -7.49
CA ALA A 81 -3.54 -17.91 -8.91
C ALA A 81 -2.99 -16.51 -9.17
N LEU A 82 -2.30 -16.32 -10.29
CA LEU A 82 -1.91 -15.01 -10.79
C LEU A 82 -3.15 -14.31 -11.37
N VAL A 83 -3.58 -13.22 -10.74
CA VAL A 83 -4.80 -12.50 -11.12
C VAL A 83 -4.53 -11.21 -11.90
N ALA A 84 -3.35 -10.62 -11.71
CA ALA A 84 -2.92 -9.44 -12.47
C ALA A 84 -1.40 -9.40 -12.61
N GLN A 85 -0.90 -8.86 -13.71
CA GLN A 85 0.51 -8.60 -13.93
C GLN A 85 0.73 -7.54 -15.01
N GLY A 86 1.82 -6.80 -14.91
CA GLY A 86 2.18 -5.83 -15.93
C GLY A 86 3.53 -5.16 -15.68
N ALA A 87 4.04 -4.48 -16.72
CA ALA A 87 5.17 -3.58 -16.57
C ALA A 87 4.76 -2.35 -15.76
N ILE A 88 5.70 -1.81 -14.99
CA ILE A 88 5.47 -0.63 -14.13
C ILE A 88 6.41 0.51 -14.52
N ALA A 89 6.00 1.75 -14.18
CA ALA A 89 6.93 2.84 -13.95
C ALA A 89 7.05 3.05 -12.43
N SER A 90 8.24 3.38 -11.95
CA SER A 90 8.56 3.56 -10.54
C SER A 90 9.07 4.96 -10.24
N GLY A 91 9.45 5.22 -9.00
CA GLY A 91 10.06 6.46 -8.56
C GLY A 91 11.38 6.73 -9.29
N ALA A 92 11.64 8.02 -9.57
CA ALA A 92 12.91 8.48 -10.12
C ALA A 92 14.07 8.27 -9.12
N GLU A 93 15.30 8.46 -9.58
CA GLU A 93 16.51 8.28 -8.73
C GLU A 93 16.48 9.19 -7.49
N GLU A 94 15.97 10.42 -7.65
CA GLU A 94 15.86 11.41 -6.58
C GLU A 94 14.70 11.13 -5.61
N THR A 95 13.70 10.38 -6.06
CA THR A 95 12.49 10.03 -5.28
C THR A 95 12.12 8.56 -5.49
N PRO A 96 12.98 7.63 -5.08
CA PRO A 96 12.80 6.22 -5.36
C PRO A 96 11.55 5.64 -4.69
N THR A 97 10.95 4.66 -5.32
CA THR A 97 9.95 3.81 -4.67
C THR A 97 10.63 3.01 -3.55
N PRO A 98 10.19 3.12 -2.29
CA PRO A 98 10.89 2.46 -1.18
C PRO A 98 10.71 0.94 -1.25
N PRO A 99 11.79 0.14 -1.16
CA PRO A 99 11.68 -1.31 -1.01
C PRO A 99 11.21 -1.68 0.40
N GLY A 100 10.51 -2.80 0.53
CA GLY A 100 10.03 -3.26 1.84
C GLY A 100 8.74 -4.06 1.78
N GLY A 101 8.22 -4.38 2.96
CA GLY A 101 6.92 -5.04 3.15
C GLY A 101 5.87 -4.03 3.60
N PHE A 102 4.81 -3.91 2.83
CA PHE A 102 3.71 -2.98 3.02
C PHE A 102 2.36 -3.68 2.84
N PHE A 103 1.27 -2.94 2.88
CA PHE A 103 -0.08 -3.46 2.62
C PHE A 103 -0.98 -2.38 2.01
N VAL A 104 -2.07 -2.80 1.37
CA VAL A 104 -3.08 -1.91 0.79
C VAL A 104 -3.88 -1.25 1.91
N THR A 105 -3.85 0.07 1.99
CA THR A 105 -4.56 0.87 3.00
C THR A 105 -5.88 1.43 2.53
N GLU A 106 -6.02 1.64 1.21
CA GLU A 106 -7.21 2.17 0.59
C GLU A 106 -7.33 1.74 -0.88
N VAL A 107 -8.55 1.70 -1.36
CA VAL A 107 -8.89 1.56 -2.78
C VAL A 107 -9.97 2.59 -3.09
N GLN A 108 -9.65 3.56 -3.92
CA GLN A 108 -10.54 4.65 -4.28
C GLN A 108 -10.77 4.70 -5.79
N GLU A 109 -12.03 4.89 -6.16
CA GLU A 109 -12.38 5.33 -7.51
C GLU A 109 -11.97 6.79 -7.69
N HIS A 110 -11.32 7.09 -8.79
CA HIS A 110 -10.82 8.42 -9.10
C HIS A 110 -11.14 8.78 -10.55
N THR A 111 -11.39 10.05 -10.82
CA THR A 111 -11.52 10.53 -12.19
C THR A 111 -10.15 10.88 -12.74
N ASP A 112 -9.76 10.24 -13.84
CA ASP A 112 -8.53 10.58 -14.56
C ASP A 112 -8.67 12.00 -15.15
N PRO A 113 -7.87 12.97 -14.71
CA PRO A 113 -7.97 14.34 -15.19
C PRO A 113 -7.58 14.50 -16.66
N ALA A 114 -6.84 13.56 -17.24
CA ALA A 114 -6.41 13.63 -18.63
C ALA A 114 -7.49 13.13 -19.60
N THR A 115 -8.25 12.13 -19.20
CA THR A 115 -9.24 11.47 -20.06
C THR A 115 -10.68 11.74 -19.64
N GLY A 116 -10.92 12.18 -18.40
CA GLY A 116 -12.24 12.28 -17.79
C GLY A 116 -12.87 10.92 -17.47
N GLY A 117 -12.14 9.83 -17.69
CA GLY A 117 -12.59 8.47 -17.40
C GLY A 117 -12.39 8.07 -15.95
N THR A 118 -13.04 6.98 -15.56
CA THR A 118 -12.83 6.37 -14.25
C THR A 118 -11.48 5.65 -14.19
N THR A 119 -10.77 5.85 -13.13
CA THR A 119 -9.54 5.13 -12.78
C THR A 119 -9.53 4.80 -11.30
N TRP A 120 -8.48 4.14 -10.81
CA TRP A 120 -8.35 3.74 -9.42
C TRP A 120 -7.08 4.33 -8.79
N LEU A 121 -7.16 4.56 -7.49
CA LEU A 121 -6.02 4.79 -6.61
C LEU A 121 -5.98 3.65 -5.61
N ILE A 122 -4.84 2.97 -5.52
CA ILE A 122 -4.59 1.94 -4.51
C ILE A 122 -3.49 2.48 -3.60
N GLY A 123 -3.89 3.00 -2.44
CA GLY A 123 -2.98 3.49 -1.43
C GLY A 123 -2.29 2.34 -0.71
N THR A 124 -1.05 2.55 -0.31
CA THR A 124 -0.27 1.59 0.46
C THR A 124 0.18 2.19 1.79
N SER A 125 0.66 1.34 2.70
CA SER A 125 1.27 1.77 3.95
C SER A 125 2.71 2.27 3.80
N ALA A 126 3.22 2.36 2.57
CA ALA A 126 4.55 2.87 2.27
C ALA A 126 4.55 4.40 2.19
N TYR A 127 5.64 5.02 2.63
CA TYR A 127 5.90 6.45 2.51
C TYR A 127 7.23 6.67 1.78
N SER A 128 7.31 7.73 0.99
CA SER A 128 8.59 8.17 0.41
C SER A 128 9.58 8.50 1.52
N GLU A 129 10.81 8.02 1.38
CA GLU A 129 11.92 8.34 2.28
C GLU A 129 12.70 9.57 1.82
N ALA A 130 12.47 10.01 0.58
CA ALA A 130 13.13 11.16 -0.03
C ALA A 130 12.33 12.47 0.10
N LEU A 131 11.02 12.38 0.38
CA LEU A 131 10.14 13.54 0.50
C LEU A 131 9.69 13.72 1.96
N ASP A 132 9.73 14.96 2.45
CA ASP A 132 9.20 15.29 3.77
C ASP A 132 7.68 15.41 3.77
N SER A 133 7.11 15.99 2.69
CA SER A 133 5.68 16.15 2.50
C SER A 133 5.34 16.32 1.01
N THR A 134 4.07 16.18 0.68
CA THR A 134 3.48 16.53 -0.62
C THR A 134 2.41 17.61 -0.44
N ALA A 135 1.83 18.09 -1.54
CA ALA A 135 0.72 19.05 -1.48
C ALA A 135 -0.49 18.50 -0.71
N ASP A 136 -0.65 17.19 -0.69
CA ASP A 136 -1.77 16.47 -0.06
C ASP A 136 -1.45 15.96 1.37
N GLY A 137 -0.26 16.30 1.92
CA GLY A 137 0.18 15.92 3.25
C GLY A 137 1.37 14.96 3.24
N ASP A 138 1.30 13.86 4.01
CA ASP A 138 2.35 12.86 4.07
C ASP A 138 2.58 12.20 2.71
N PRO A 139 3.86 11.96 2.32
CA PRO A 139 4.23 11.45 0.99
C PRO A 139 3.96 9.95 0.86
N ALA A 140 2.69 9.55 0.97
CA ALA A 140 2.27 8.16 0.84
C ALA A 140 2.50 7.65 -0.59
N VAL A 141 2.94 6.41 -0.71
CA VAL A 141 3.16 5.73 -1.99
C VAL A 141 1.89 4.98 -2.38
N ALA A 142 1.41 5.24 -3.59
CA ALA A 142 0.24 4.56 -4.15
C ALA A 142 0.60 3.82 -5.45
N ILE A 143 -0.28 2.90 -5.84
CA ILE A 143 -0.29 2.28 -7.18
C ILE A 143 -1.39 2.98 -7.97
N LEU A 144 -1.03 3.54 -9.13
CA LEU A 144 -1.87 4.41 -9.94
C LEU A 144 -1.81 4.01 -11.42
N ALA A 145 -2.78 4.47 -12.20
CA ALA A 145 -2.71 4.32 -13.65
C ALA A 145 -1.54 5.12 -14.24
N VAL A 146 -0.88 4.55 -15.25
CA VAL A 146 0.02 5.30 -16.11
C VAL A 146 -0.80 6.12 -17.12
N GLY A 147 -0.46 7.39 -17.31
CA GLY A 147 -1.16 8.22 -18.29
C GLY A 147 -0.75 7.93 -19.74
N ASP A 148 0.50 7.56 -19.97
CA ASP A 148 1.03 7.15 -21.27
C ASP A 148 1.78 5.83 -21.10
N ALA A 149 1.38 4.80 -21.85
CA ALA A 149 2.00 3.48 -21.81
C ALA A 149 3.50 3.50 -22.20
N ALA A 150 3.95 4.51 -22.93
CA ALA A 150 5.37 4.71 -23.25
C ALA A 150 6.23 4.96 -22.00
N HIS A 151 5.63 5.40 -20.90
CA HIS A 151 6.32 5.61 -19.62
C HIS A 151 6.53 4.31 -18.81
N LEU A 152 5.89 3.21 -19.18
CA LEU A 152 6.12 1.92 -18.52
C LEU A 152 7.59 1.50 -18.67
N SER A 153 8.12 0.83 -17.67
CA SER A 153 9.52 0.44 -17.51
C SER A 153 10.50 1.63 -17.34
N GLN A 154 9.99 2.79 -16.92
CA GLN A 154 10.81 3.98 -16.62
C GLN A 154 10.72 4.34 -15.13
N ALA A 155 11.78 4.97 -14.61
CA ALA A 155 11.84 5.54 -13.26
C ALA A 155 11.57 7.04 -13.35
N ILE A 156 10.30 7.46 -13.21
CA ILE A 156 9.86 8.83 -13.51
C ILE A 156 8.88 9.45 -12.52
N SER A 157 8.44 8.69 -11.51
CA SER A 157 7.46 9.18 -10.53
C SER A 157 8.14 9.77 -9.28
N LEU A 158 7.34 10.39 -8.43
CA LEU A 158 7.76 10.87 -7.10
C LEU A 158 7.70 9.75 -6.03
N GLY A 159 7.84 8.48 -6.43
CA GLY A 159 7.81 7.32 -5.56
C GLY A 159 6.62 6.38 -5.81
N CYS A 160 5.51 6.86 -6.37
CA CYS A 160 4.36 6.01 -6.69
C CYS A 160 4.68 5.01 -7.82
N VAL A 161 4.04 3.84 -7.75
CA VAL A 161 4.09 2.84 -8.83
C VAL A 161 3.02 3.18 -9.86
N ARG A 162 3.37 3.25 -11.14
CA ARG A 162 2.41 3.43 -12.25
C ARG A 162 2.29 2.15 -13.03
N ILE A 163 1.06 1.78 -13.41
CA ILE A 163 0.75 0.55 -14.14
C ILE A 163 -0.35 0.78 -15.17
N HIS A 164 -0.49 -0.14 -16.13
CA HIS A 164 -1.56 -0.05 -17.13
C HIS A 164 -2.94 -0.05 -16.45
N PRO A 165 -3.91 0.78 -16.89
CA PRO A 165 -5.25 0.87 -16.31
C PRO A 165 -5.96 -0.49 -16.15
N ASP A 166 -5.93 -1.36 -17.15
CA ASP A 166 -6.58 -2.67 -17.09
C ASP A 166 -6.03 -3.59 -15.99
N VAL A 167 -4.73 -3.42 -15.66
CA VAL A 167 -4.11 -4.15 -14.55
C VAL A 167 -4.53 -3.55 -13.23
N LEU A 168 -4.56 -2.21 -13.15
CA LEU A 168 -4.98 -1.47 -11.96
C LEU A 168 -6.42 -1.81 -11.56
N GLU A 169 -7.35 -1.91 -12.52
CA GLU A 169 -8.74 -2.34 -12.27
C GLU A 169 -8.81 -3.70 -11.58
N ARG A 170 -7.95 -4.64 -11.98
CA ARG A 170 -7.89 -5.97 -11.34
C ARG A 170 -7.31 -5.91 -9.93
N LEU A 171 -6.32 -5.05 -9.70
CA LEU A 171 -5.76 -4.82 -8.36
C LEU A 171 -6.80 -4.19 -7.43
N ALA A 172 -7.67 -3.32 -7.94
CA ALA A 172 -8.74 -2.68 -7.16
C ALA A 172 -9.78 -3.67 -6.59
N LEU A 173 -9.82 -4.89 -7.10
CA LEU A 173 -10.68 -5.96 -6.57
C LEU A 173 -10.09 -6.69 -5.36
N LEU A 174 -8.80 -6.48 -5.07
CA LEU A 174 -8.15 -7.12 -3.93
C LEU A 174 -8.56 -6.42 -2.62
N PRO A 175 -8.68 -7.18 -1.52
CA PRO A 175 -9.14 -6.64 -0.26
C PRO A 175 -8.14 -5.66 0.37
N LEU A 176 -8.63 -4.73 1.19
CA LEU A 176 -7.79 -3.93 2.09
C LEU A 176 -6.96 -4.86 2.98
N GLY A 177 -5.76 -4.45 3.33
CA GLY A 177 -4.81 -5.28 4.07
C GLY A 177 -4.02 -6.26 3.20
N THR A 178 -4.29 -6.37 1.89
CA THR A 178 -3.48 -7.20 0.97
C THR A 178 -2.00 -6.83 1.10
N PRO A 179 -1.11 -7.78 1.45
CA PRO A 179 0.33 -7.53 1.53
C PRO A 179 0.91 -7.06 0.19
N VAL A 180 1.78 -6.04 0.26
CA VAL A 180 2.52 -5.49 -0.88
C VAL A 180 4.01 -5.62 -0.59
N GLN A 181 4.70 -6.50 -1.32
CA GLN A 181 6.14 -6.67 -1.23
C GLN A 181 6.80 -5.87 -2.36
N ILE A 182 7.62 -4.89 -2.03
CA ILE A 182 8.42 -4.11 -2.98
C ILE A 182 9.87 -4.60 -2.90
N LEU A 183 10.36 -5.17 -4.00
CA LEU A 183 11.71 -5.70 -4.15
C LEU A 183 12.55 -4.65 -4.89
N GLY A 184 13.70 -4.25 -4.28
CA GLY A 184 14.68 -3.33 -4.86
C GLY A 184 15.87 -4.03 -5.46
#